data_8b9f0e48d9db018a29608026ce965851
#
_entry.id   8b9f0e48d9db018a29608026ce965851
#
_cell.length_a   1.000
_cell.length_b   1.000
_cell.length_c   1.000
_cell.angle_alpha   90.00
_cell.angle_beta   90.00
_cell.angle_gamma   90.00
#
_symmetry.space_group_name_H-M   'P 1'
#
loop_
_entity.id
_entity.type
_entity.pdbx_description
1 polymer ?
#
loop_
_entity_poly.entity_id
_entity_poly.type
_entity_poly.pdbx_seq_one_letter_code
_entity_poly.pdbx_strand_id
1 'polypeptide(L)'
;DVFGIVGSAYMDALDIFPAAGIRFIPVAHEQGAAHMADGYARASGRHGVCIAQNGPGVTNFVTAIAAAYWAHSPVVFITPETGSMTMGLGGFQETQQLPIFSRITRFQGHVNNPQRMAEIAARCFDRAILERGPAQLNIPRDYFYGECNAVIAPPMRIGRGPGDDRALDEAATLLAAAKFPVI
;
A
#
# COMPACT_ATOMS: atom_id res chain seq x y z
N ASP A 1 -1.25 2.46 11.78
CA ASP A 1 -2.67 2.66 11.49
C ASP A 1 -3.03 2.03 10.15
N VAL A 2 -4.22 1.43 10.06
CA VAL A 2 -4.79 0.91 8.82
C VAL A 2 -6.18 1.51 8.66
N PHE A 3 -6.45 2.12 7.51
CA PHE A 3 -7.74 2.72 7.19
C PHE A 3 -8.57 1.77 6.34
N GLY A 4 -9.86 1.61 6.63
CA GLY A 4 -10.68 0.67 5.85
C GLY A 4 -12.12 0.53 6.31
N ILE A 5 -12.82 -0.40 5.65
CA ILE A 5 -14.14 -0.88 6.08
C ILE A 5 -14.00 -2.37 6.33
N VAL A 6 -14.57 -2.84 7.44
CA VAL A 6 -14.58 -4.28 7.78
C VAL A 6 -15.17 -5.08 6.63
N GLY A 7 -14.47 -6.11 6.21
CA GLY A 7 -14.88 -6.97 5.12
C GLY A 7 -14.72 -8.45 5.44
N SER A 8 -15.67 -9.27 4.99
CA SER A 8 -15.70 -10.71 5.26
C SER A 8 -14.49 -11.46 4.69
N ALA A 9 -13.75 -10.86 3.77
CA ALA A 9 -12.56 -11.48 3.19
C ALA A 9 -11.34 -11.46 4.12
N TYR A 10 -11.34 -10.60 5.16
CA TYR A 10 -10.18 -10.43 6.04
C TYR A 10 -10.56 -10.11 7.51
N MET A 11 -11.82 -10.31 7.89
CA MET A 11 -12.30 -9.99 9.25
C MET A 11 -11.50 -10.73 10.33
N ASP A 12 -11.07 -11.96 10.07
CA ASP A 12 -10.30 -12.74 11.04
C ASP A 12 -8.90 -12.13 11.28
N ALA A 13 -8.31 -11.51 10.26
CA ALA A 13 -7.07 -10.77 10.46
C ALA A 13 -7.28 -9.52 11.33
N LEU A 14 -8.46 -8.90 11.32
CA LEU A 14 -8.76 -7.75 12.16
C LEU A 14 -8.78 -8.11 13.65
N ASP A 15 -9.16 -9.33 14.01
CA ASP A 15 -9.19 -9.78 15.41
C ASP A 15 -7.80 -9.78 16.05
N ILE A 16 -6.75 -9.98 15.27
CA ILE A 16 -5.37 -9.97 15.75
C ILE A 16 -4.71 -8.59 15.71
N PHE A 17 -5.30 -7.60 15.05
CA PHE A 17 -4.72 -6.26 14.93
C PHE A 17 -4.45 -5.60 16.30
N PRO A 18 -5.38 -5.61 17.29
CA PRO A 18 -5.13 -5.02 18.60
C PRO A 18 -3.94 -5.65 19.31
N ALA A 19 -3.83 -6.98 19.29
CA ALA A 19 -2.71 -7.70 19.90
C ALA A 19 -1.38 -7.40 19.20
N ALA A 20 -1.40 -7.12 17.89
CA ALA A 20 -0.25 -6.70 17.11
C ALA A 20 0.07 -5.20 17.23
N GLY A 21 -0.67 -4.43 18.02
CA GLY A 21 -0.50 -2.99 18.16
C GLY A 21 -0.93 -2.20 16.91
N ILE A 22 -1.73 -2.79 16.05
CA ILE A 22 -2.25 -2.16 14.83
C ILE A 22 -3.61 -1.55 15.14
N ARG A 23 -3.74 -0.24 14.94
CA ARG A 23 -5.01 0.46 15.05
C ARG A 23 -5.74 0.45 13.71
N PHE A 24 -6.93 -0.14 13.68
CA PHE A 24 -7.84 -0.05 12.54
C PHE A 24 -8.73 1.19 12.68
N ILE A 25 -8.80 2.00 11.63
CA ILE A 25 -9.60 3.22 11.58
C ILE A 25 -10.71 3.01 10.55
N PRO A 26 -11.94 2.76 10.99
CA PRO A 26 -13.06 2.54 10.10
C PRO A 26 -13.48 3.84 9.41
N VAL A 27 -13.92 3.71 8.17
CA VAL A 27 -14.40 4.82 7.33
C VAL A 27 -15.80 4.51 6.79
N ALA A 28 -16.49 5.54 6.26
CA ALA A 28 -17.80 5.36 5.65
C ALA A 28 -17.77 4.93 4.18
N HIS A 29 -16.63 5.11 3.50
CA HIS A 29 -16.43 4.74 2.10
C HIS A 29 -14.95 4.42 1.84
N GLU A 30 -14.66 3.38 1.06
CA GLU A 30 -13.29 2.90 0.85
C GLU A 30 -12.40 3.94 0.16
N GLN A 31 -12.93 4.74 -0.75
CA GLN A 31 -12.19 5.85 -1.34
C GLN A 31 -11.66 6.80 -0.26
N GLY A 32 -12.45 7.05 0.80
CA GLY A 32 -12.02 7.82 1.95
C GLY A 32 -10.84 7.18 2.68
N ALA A 33 -10.86 5.86 2.86
CA ALA A 33 -9.74 5.12 3.47
C ALA A 33 -8.43 5.32 2.70
N ALA A 34 -8.48 5.19 1.37
CA ALA A 34 -7.30 5.35 0.55
C ALA A 34 -6.80 6.81 0.51
N HIS A 35 -7.70 7.81 0.52
CA HIS A 35 -7.31 9.21 0.67
C HIS A 35 -6.72 9.52 2.07
N MET A 36 -7.24 8.89 3.13
CA MET A 36 -6.65 9.02 4.47
C MET A 36 -5.25 8.42 4.53
N ALA A 37 -5.05 7.26 3.90
CA ALA A 37 -3.72 6.66 3.77
C ALA A 37 -2.76 7.56 2.99
N ASP A 38 -3.19 8.15 1.87
CA ASP A 38 -2.41 9.11 1.10
C ASP A 38 -2.06 10.36 1.94
N GLY A 39 -3.04 10.97 2.60
CA GLY A 39 -2.83 12.12 3.49
C GLY A 39 -1.88 11.81 4.65
N TYR A 40 -2.03 10.64 5.26
CA TYR A 40 -1.12 10.18 6.31
C TYR A 40 0.32 10.04 5.79
N ALA A 41 0.49 9.45 4.62
CA ALA A 41 1.82 9.28 4.02
C ALA A 41 2.49 10.63 3.74
N ARG A 42 1.75 11.59 3.18
CA ARG A 42 2.25 12.95 2.90
C ARG A 42 2.63 13.71 4.17
N ALA A 43 1.78 13.65 5.19
CA ALA A 43 1.98 14.41 6.43
C ALA A 43 3.10 13.83 7.31
N SER A 44 3.21 12.49 7.35
CA SER A 44 4.14 11.81 8.25
C SER A 44 5.48 11.44 7.61
N GLY A 45 5.57 11.41 6.28
CA GLY A 45 6.72 10.84 5.55
C GLY A 45 6.85 9.32 5.70
N ARG A 46 5.82 8.64 6.23
CA ARG A 46 5.76 7.20 6.47
C ARG A 46 4.77 6.56 5.49
N HIS A 47 4.69 5.23 5.49
CA HIS A 47 3.69 4.53 4.70
C HIS A 47 2.26 4.83 5.19
N GLY A 48 1.37 5.14 4.26
CA GLY A 48 -0.06 5.05 4.49
C GLY A 48 -0.54 3.62 4.17
N VAL A 49 -1.45 3.08 4.98
CA VAL A 49 -1.97 1.73 4.76
C VAL A 49 -3.49 1.73 4.73
N CYS A 50 -4.09 1.13 3.71
CA CYS A 50 -5.53 0.94 3.64
C CYS A 50 -5.89 -0.47 3.18
N ILE A 51 -7.09 -0.91 3.55
CA ILE A 51 -7.62 -2.23 3.22
C ILE A 51 -9.12 -2.13 2.93
N ALA A 52 -9.61 -2.92 1.98
CA ALA A 52 -11.03 -2.98 1.63
C ALA A 52 -11.48 -4.39 1.31
N GLN A 53 -12.79 -4.61 1.31
CA GLN A 53 -13.39 -5.86 0.84
C GLN A 53 -13.03 -6.10 -0.64
N ASN A 54 -12.82 -7.36 -1.01
CA ASN A 54 -12.54 -7.75 -2.40
C ASN A 54 -13.64 -7.27 -3.36
N GLY A 55 -13.27 -7.08 -4.61
CA GLY A 55 -14.18 -6.62 -5.67
C GLY A 55 -14.63 -5.17 -5.46
N PRO A 56 -15.91 -4.89 -5.12
CA PRO A 56 -16.44 -3.52 -5.08
C PRO A 56 -15.72 -2.60 -4.09
N GLY A 57 -15.28 -3.10 -2.94
CA GLY A 57 -14.52 -2.29 -1.99
C GLY A 57 -13.16 -1.88 -2.55
N VAL A 58 -12.45 -2.82 -3.16
CA VAL A 58 -11.15 -2.55 -3.78
C VAL A 58 -11.27 -1.62 -4.97
N THR A 59 -12.29 -1.76 -5.82
CA THR A 59 -12.47 -0.86 -6.99
C THR A 59 -12.74 0.58 -6.58
N ASN A 60 -13.29 0.83 -5.39
CA ASN A 60 -13.45 2.17 -4.83
C ASN A 60 -12.12 2.87 -4.49
N PHE A 61 -11.02 2.14 -4.47
CA PHE A 61 -9.69 2.73 -4.24
C PHE A 61 -9.09 3.46 -5.45
N VAL A 62 -9.57 3.19 -6.67
CA VAL A 62 -8.94 3.62 -7.92
C VAL A 62 -8.61 5.11 -7.93
N THR A 63 -9.57 5.97 -7.62
CA THR A 63 -9.37 7.43 -7.63
C THR A 63 -8.27 7.86 -6.67
N ALA A 64 -8.32 7.37 -5.43
CA ALA A 64 -7.37 7.76 -4.39
C ALA A 64 -5.96 7.21 -4.66
N ILE A 65 -5.85 5.97 -5.16
CA ILE A 65 -4.57 5.38 -5.53
C ILE A 65 -3.96 6.10 -6.74
N ALA A 66 -4.77 6.52 -7.72
CA ALA A 66 -4.29 7.36 -8.81
C ALA A 66 -3.76 8.70 -8.30
N ALA A 67 -4.44 9.34 -7.35
CA ALA A 67 -3.97 10.57 -6.71
C ALA A 67 -2.65 10.35 -5.96
N ALA A 68 -2.53 9.29 -5.18
CA ALA A 68 -1.31 8.92 -4.46
C ALA A 68 -0.14 8.61 -5.43
N TYR A 69 -0.42 7.99 -6.58
CA TYR A 69 0.58 7.71 -7.61
C TYR A 69 1.22 8.99 -8.15
N TRP A 70 0.42 9.97 -8.52
CA TRP A 70 0.90 11.25 -9.03
C TRP A 70 1.51 12.16 -7.96
N ALA A 71 1.10 11.97 -6.70
CA ALA A 71 1.70 12.66 -5.55
C ALA A 71 2.96 11.97 -5.01
N HIS A 72 3.38 10.87 -5.61
CA HIS A 72 4.54 10.08 -5.16
C HIS A 72 4.43 9.64 -3.69
N SER A 73 3.22 9.37 -3.22
CA SER A 73 2.94 8.98 -1.83
C SER A 73 3.16 7.48 -1.63
N PRO A 74 3.94 7.06 -0.63
CA PRO A 74 4.17 5.65 -0.34
C PRO A 74 2.96 5.02 0.36
N VAL A 75 1.96 4.64 -0.41
CA VAL A 75 0.75 3.96 0.07
C VAL A 75 0.85 2.47 -0.19
N VAL A 76 0.64 1.65 0.84
CA VAL A 76 0.42 0.21 0.69
C VAL A 76 -1.07 -0.07 0.83
N PHE A 77 -1.72 -0.50 -0.23
CA PHE A 77 -3.12 -0.85 -0.19
C PHE A 77 -3.31 -2.35 -0.33
N ILE A 78 -4.01 -2.92 0.66
CA ILE A 78 -4.24 -4.35 0.78
C ILE A 78 -5.55 -4.68 0.09
N THR A 79 -5.47 -5.58 -0.87
CA THR A 79 -6.60 -6.00 -1.70
C THR A 79 -6.84 -7.49 -1.51
N PRO A 80 -7.71 -7.89 -0.57
CA PRO A 80 -8.17 -9.26 -0.49
C PRO A 80 -8.76 -9.71 -1.83
N GLU A 81 -8.62 -10.97 -2.16
CA GLU A 81 -9.09 -11.56 -3.40
C GLU A 81 -10.01 -12.74 -3.10
N THR A 82 -10.71 -13.26 -4.08
CA THR A 82 -11.44 -14.52 -3.91
C THR A 82 -10.51 -15.65 -3.48
N GLY A 83 -11.03 -16.69 -2.85
CA GLY A 83 -10.20 -17.80 -2.37
C GLY A 83 -9.43 -18.48 -3.50
N SER A 84 -8.18 -18.87 -3.22
CA SER A 84 -7.24 -19.44 -4.21
C SER A 84 -7.80 -20.65 -4.95
N MET A 85 -8.63 -21.47 -4.27
CA MET A 85 -9.25 -22.66 -4.84
C MET A 85 -10.47 -22.37 -5.71
N THR A 86 -11.02 -21.15 -5.67
CA THR A 86 -12.25 -20.77 -6.41
C THR A 86 -12.00 -19.63 -7.39
N MET A 87 -10.77 -19.18 -7.50
CA MET A 87 -10.38 -18.12 -8.43
C MET A 87 -10.67 -18.52 -9.88
N GLY A 88 -11.32 -17.64 -10.63
CA GLY A 88 -11.74 -17.89 -12.02
C GLY A 88 -13.08 -18.66 -12.15
N LEU A 89 -13.72 -19.02 -11.04
CA LEU A 89 -14.99 -19.71 -11.03
C LEU A 89 -16.21 -18.81 -10.71
N GLY A 90 -16.03 -17.48 -10.67
CA GLY A 90 -17.07 -16.53 -10.34
C GLY A 90 -17.42 -16.52 -8.85
N GLY A 91 -16.39 -16.61 -7.99
CA GLY A 91 -16.56 -16.54 -6.53
C GLY A 91 -17.18 -15.21 -6.08
N PHE A 92 -17.63 -15.15 -4.81
CA PHE A 92 -18.28 -13.96 -4.27
C PHE A 92 -17.42 -12.71 -4.44
N GLN A 93 -17.93 -11.71 -5.14
CA GLN A 93 -17.28 -10.43 -5.44
C GLN A 93 -15.93 -10.59 -6.17
N GLU A 94 -15.73 -11.68 -6.90
CA GLU A 94 -14.52 -11.89 -7.68
C GLU A 94 -14.34 -10.77 -8.72
N THR A 95 -13.13 -10.21 -8.76
CA THR A 95 -12.75 -9.15 -9.69
C THR A 95 -11.26 -9.26 -9.96
N GLN A 96 -10.85 -9.07 -11.21
CA GLN A 96 -9.43 -9.06 -11.57
C GLN A 96 -8.78 -7.75 -11.11
N GLN A 97 -8.38 -7.70 -9.85
CA GLN A 97 -7.94 -6.48 -9.18
C GLN A 97 -6.55 -6.01 -9.63
N LEU A 98 -5.62 -6.93 -9.91
CA LEU A 98 -4.26 -6.56 -10.32
C LEU A 98 -4.23 -5.74 -11.64
N PRO A 99 -4.95 -6.12 -12.71
CA PRO A 99 -4.98 -5.33 -13.94
C PRO A 99 -5.54 -3.92 -13.76
N ILE A 100 -6.53 -3.75 -12.87
CA ILE A 100 -7.16 -2.43 -12.61
C ILE A 100 -6.13 -1.40 -12.13
N PHE A 101 -5.21 -1.81 -11.26
CA PHE A 101 -4.23 -0.91 -10.65
C PHE A 101 -2.86 -0.90 -11.34
N SER A 102 -2.67 -1.68 -12.40
CA SER A 102 -1.35 -1.87 -13.03
C SER A 102 -0.69 -0.56 -13.52
N ARG A 103 -1.48 0.45 -13.88
CA ARG A 103 -0.98 1.74 -14.38
C ARG A 103 -0.86 2.83 -13.33
N ILE A 104 -1.34 2.57 -12.13
CA ILE A 104 -1.36 3.53 -11.01
C ILE A 104 -0.68 2.98 -9.76
N THR A 105 0.19 1.98 -9.94
CA THR A 105 1.04 1.41 -8.88
C THR A 105 2.49 1.37 -9.32
N ARG A 106 3.40 1.44 -8.36
CA ARG A 106 4.83 1.21 -8.57
C ARG A 106 5.17 -0.28 -8.46
N PHE A 107 4.44 -0.99 -7.61
CA PHE A 107 4.65 -2.42 -7.39
C PHE A 107 3.33 -3.12 -7.11
N GLN A 108 3.20 -4.34 -7.59
CA GLN A 108 2.09 -5.23 -7.27
C GLN A 108 2.65 -6.55 -6.73
N GLY A 109 2.35 -6.85 -5.47
CA GLY A 109 2.68 -8.11 -4.81
C GLY A 109 1.44 -8.99 -4.76
N HIS A 110 1.44 -10.12 -5.45
CA HIS A 110 0.41 -11.15 -5.33
C HIS A 110 0.92 -12.29 -4.45
N VAL A 111 0.23 -12.54 -3.36
CA VAL A 111 0.55 -13.65 -2.47
C VAL A 111 0.02 -14.94 -3.09
N ASN A 112 0.90 -15.70 -3.68
CA ASN A 112 0.59 -16.97 -4.34
C ASN A 112 0.86 -18.22 -3.45
N ASN A 113 1.37 -18.00 -2.24
CA ASN A 113 1.63 -19.01 -1.22
C ASN A 113 1.62 -18.31 0.15
N PRO A 114 0.84 -18.82 1.15
CA PRO A 114 0.76 -18.21 2.47
C PRO A 114 2.10 -18.12 3.19
N GLN A 115 3.03 -19.04 2.95
CA GLN A 115 4.38 -19.01 3.52
C GLN A 115 5.22 -17.81 3.05
N ARG A 116 4.85 -17.23 1.92
CA ARG A 116 5.52 -16.05 1.34
C ARG A 116 4.85 -14.71 1.67
N MET A 117 3.78 -14.74 2.46
CA MET A 117 3.00 -13.52 2.78
C MET A 117 3.88 -12.44 3.40
N ALA A 118 4.70 -12.78 4.40
CA ALA A 118 5.58 -11.83 5.06
C ALA A 118 6.64 -11.24 4.10
N GLU A 119 7.24 -12.08 3.24
CA GLU A 119 8.19 -11.65 2.22
C GLU A 119 7.55 -10.66 1.22
N ILE A 120 6.39 -11.03 0.67
CA ILE A 120 5.71 -10.21 -0.34
C ILE A 120 5.20 -8.91 0.25
N ALA A 121 4.67 -8.95 1.49
CA ALA A 121 4.27 -7.76 2.21
C ALA A 121 5.46 -6.81 2.44
N ALA A 122 6.59 -7.33 2.95
CA ALA A 122 7.80 -6.52 3.15
C ALA A 122 8.24 -5.85 1.84
N ARG A 123 8.23 -6.59 0.71
CA ARG A 123 8.54 -6.02 -0.61
C ARG A 123 7.58 -4.91 -1.03
N CYS A 124 6.28 -5.02 -0.74
CA CYS A 124 5.32 -3.94 -1.01
C CYS A 124 5.68 -2.67 -0.24
N PHE A 125 5.99 -2.79 1.05
CA PHE A 125 6.43 -1.66 1.87
C PHE A 125 7.74 -1.05 1.35
N ASP A 126 8.75 -1.86 1.10
CA ASP A 126 10.04 -1.40 0.59
C ASP A 126 9.90 -0.68 -0.76
N ARG A 127 9.16 -1.28 -1.70
CA ARG A 127 8.98 -0.71 -3.04
C ARG A 127 8.15 0.58 -3.02
N ALA A 128 7.14 0.68 -2.16
CA ALA A 128 6.35 1.90 -2.02
C ALA A 128 7.22 3.10 -1.65
N ILE A 129 8.17 2.92 -0.74
CA ILE A 129 9.03 4.02 -0.29
C ILE A 129 10.23 4.27 -1.23
N LEU A 130 10.82 3.22 -1.78
CA LEU A 130 11.96 3.33 -2.73
C LEU A 130 11.54 3.98 -4.05
N GLU A 131 10.39 3.56 -4.58
CA GLU A 131 9.89 4.05 -5.87
C GLU A 131 8.94 5.24 -5.74
N ARG A 132 8.68 5.67 -4.50
CA ARG A 132 7.82 6.82 -4.19
C ARG A 132 6.48 6.71 -4.89
N GLY A 133 5.62 5.84 -4.38
CA GLY A 133 4.27 5.65 -4.90
C GLY A 133 3.56 4.43 -4.34
N PRO A 134 2.32 4.18 -4.78
CA PRO A 134 1.51 3.10 -4.25
C PRO A 134 2.05 1.71 -4.60
N ALA A 135 1.94 0.79 -3.64
CA ALA A 135 2.16 -0.64 -3.84
C ALA A 135 0.89 -1.41 -3.46
N GLN A 136 0.47 -2.31 -4.33
CA GLN A 136 -0.65 -3.22 -4.09
C GLN A 136 -0.16 -4.50 -3.43
N LEU A 137 -0.79 -4.89 -2.34
CA LEU A 137 -0.62 -6.19 -1.72
C LEU A 137 -1.90 -7.00 -1.90
N ASN A 138 -1.91 -7.90 -2.88
CA ASN A 138 -3.06 -8.71 -3.23
C ASN A 138 -2.99 -10.08 -2.56
N ILE A 139 -4.01 -10.45 -1.77
CA ILE A 139 -3.99 -11.65 -0.91
C ILE A 139 -5.26 -12.45 -1.14
N PRO A 140 -5.19 -13.72 -1.59
CA PRO A 140 -6.35 -14.62 -1.60
C PRO A 140 -6.98 -14.75 -0.21
N ARG A 141 -8.31 -14.73 -0.16
CA ARG A 141 -9.09 -14.74 1.08
C ARG A 141 -8.71 -15.86 2.04
N ASP A 142 -8.50 -17.05 1.52
CA ASP A 142 -8.17 -18.24 2.31
C ASP A 142 -6.78 -18.16 2.98
N TYR A 143 -5.93 -17.22 2.60
CA TYR A 143 -4.63 -17.00 3.23
C TYR A 143 -4.69 -16.09 4.47
N PHE A 144 -5.84 -15.53 4.78
CA PHE A 144 -6.08 -14.84 6.05
C PHE A 144 -6.45 -15.79 7.19
N TYR A 145 -6.60 -17.08 6.91
CA TYR A 145 -6.98 -18.11 7.87
C TYR A 145 -5.82 -19.08 8.13
N GLY A 146 -5.83 -19.66 9.33
CA GLY A 146 -4.86 -20.66 9.73
C GLY A 146 -3.51 -20.10 10.17
N GLU A 147 -2.51 -20.95 10.21
CA GLU A 147 -1.18 -20.63 10.69
C GLU A 147 -0.15 -20.87 9.58
N CYS A 148 0.88 -20.07 9.53
CA CYS A 148 2.01 -20.27 8.65
C CYS A 148 3.33 -19.98 9.36
N ASN A 149 4.38 -20.71 9.00
CA ASN A 149 5.74 -20.44 9.45
C ASN A 149 6.38 -19.41 8.53
N ALA A 150 6.27 -18.12 8.90
CA ALA A 150 6.85 -17.03 8.13
C ALA A 150 8.10 -16.47 8.81
N VAL A 151 9.13 -16.22 8.04
CA VAL A 151 10.29 -15.44 8.49
C VAL A 151 10.00 -13.97 8.24
N ILE A 152 9.92 -13.18 9.31
CA ILE A 152 9.71 -11.74 9.23
C ILE A 152 11.09 -11.07 9.16
N ALA A 153 11.44 -10.54 8.00
CA ALA A 153 12.66 -9.76 7.84
C ALA A 153 12.54 -8.39 8.52
N PRO A 154 13.65 -7.85 9.07
CA PRO A 154 13.64 -6.49 9.59
C PRO A 154 13.33 -5.49 8.46
N PRO A 155 12.67 -4.35 8.77
CA PRO A 155 12.41 -3.31 7.78
C PRO A 155 13.70 -2.82 7.12
N MET A 156 13.63 -2.58 5.81
CA MET A 156 14.76 -2.00 5.08
C MET A 156 15.10 -0.61 5.62
N ARG A 157 16.38 -0.38 5.89
CA ARG A 157 16.89 0.95 6.24
C ARG A 157 17.32 1.67 4.96
N ILE A 158 16.58 2.71 4.62
CA ILE A 158 16.89 3.54 3.45
C ILE A 158 17.71 4.73 3.93
N GLY A 159 19.02 4.69 3.63
CA GLY A 159 19.90 5.86 3.77
C GLY A 159 19.66 6.81 2.58
N ARG A 160 19.48 8.09 2.87
CA ARG A 160 19.50 9.13 1.85
C ARG A 160 20.92 9.69 1.81
N GLY A 161 21.55 9.66 0.65
CA GLY A 161 22.82 10.37 0.43
C GLY A 161 22.59 11.89 0.35
N PRO A 162 23.66 12.69 0.56
CA PRO A 162 23.59 14.16 0.50
C PRO A 162 23.26 14.68 -0.92
N GLY A 163 23.41 13.88 -1.95
CA GLY A 163 23.32 14.29 -3.33
C GLY A 163 24.70 14.46 -3.98
N ASP A 164 24.72 14.94 -5.20
CA ASP A 164 25.96 15.30 -5.91
C ASP A 164 26.35 16.72 -5.53
N ASP A 165 27.56 16.90 -5.00
CA ASP A 165 28.05 18.20 -4.49
C ASP A 165 28.00 19.28 -5.57
N ARG A 166 28.34 18.96 -6.82
CA ARG A 166 28.30 19.90 -7.94
C ARG A 166 26.87 20.34 -8.24
N ALA A 167 25.91 19.40 -8.22
CA ALA A 167 24.50 19.72 -8.43
C ALA A 167 23.93 20.59 -7.30
N LEU A 168 24.40 20.38 -6.06
CA LEU A 168 24.04 21.21 -4.92
C LEU A 168 24.60 22.64 -5.05
N ASP A 169 25.84 22.80 -5.48
CA ASP A 169 26.44 24.11 -5.71
C ASP A 169 25.74 24.87 -6.87
N GLU A 170 25.42 24.18 -7.95
CA GLU A 170 24.65 24.74 -9.06
C GLU A 170 23.25 25.21 -8.59
N ALA A 171 22.54 24.38 -7.81
CA ALA A 171 21.24 24.74 -7.24
C ALA A 171 21.33 25.91 -6.28
N ALA A 172 22.33 25.93 -5.40
CA ALA A 172 22.56 27.05 -4.48
C ALA A 172 22.81 28.37 -5.24
N THR A 173 23.61 28.30 -6.31
CA THR A 173 23.89 29.47 -7.17
C THR A 173 22.63 30.01 -7.83
N LEU A 174 21.80 29.11 -8.39
CA LEU A 174 20.52 29.50 -9.00
C LEU A 174 19.58 30.14 -8.00
N LEU A 175 19.44 29.55 -6.80
CA LEU A 175 18.58 30.09 -5.74
C LEU A 175 19.07 31.46 -5.25
N ALA A 176 20.39 31.63 -5.07
CA ALA A 176 20.97 32.91 -4.63
C ALA A 176 20.78 34.03 -5.67
N ALA A 177 20.79 33.70 -6.95
CA ALA A 177 20.59 34.65 -8.04
C ALA A 177 19.12 34.98 -8.31
N ALA A 178 18.18 34.16 -7.81
CA ALA A 178 16.74 34.32 -8.10
C ALA A 178 16.15 35.50 -7.31
N LYS A 179 15.36 36.32 -8.00
CA LYS A 179 14.62 37.42 -7.35
C LYS A 179 13.38 36.94 -6.61
N PHE A 180 12.79 35.84 -7.07
CA PHE A 180 11.59 35.21 -6.50
C PHE A 180 11.67 33.68 -6.67
N PRO A 181 12.48 33.00 -5.84
CA PRO A 181 12.62 31.54 -5.95
C PRO A 181 11.33 30.84 -5.52
N VAL A 182 10.90 29.84 -6.28
CA VAL A 182 9.81 28.94 -5.96
C VAL A 182 10.38 27.52 -5.95
N ILE A 183 10.14 26.78 -4.84
CA ILE A 183 10.57 25.40 -4.65
C ILE A 183 9.35 24.50 -4.49
#